data_a0293636295f9a11f4c009fedd491e4a
#
_entry.id   a0293636295f9a11f4c009fedd491e4a
#
_cell.length_a   1.000
_cell.length_b   1.000
_cell.length_c   1.000
_cell.angle_alpha   90.00
_cell.angle_beta   90.00
_cell.angle_gamma   90.00
#
_symmetry.space_group_name_H-M   'P 1'
#
loop_
_entity.id
_entity.type
_entity.pdbx_description
1 polymer ?
#
loop_
_entity_poly.entity_id
_entity_poly.type
_entity_poly.pdbx_seq_one_letter_code
_entity_poly.pdbx_strand_id
1 'polypeptide(L)'
;MPVPRSVVLWLFLAAGAATCAVALAVTFGVSSFDERPPVARPEPAAVQLLDRVALVAQEAPAPTVRDGQFLYTKTTGHSTSLSETAGGGMEAARTDESAERWVSVDGTAGTLTRNAKGNATDPARGKDNASLNGPTYRFLESLPTDPDHLLETIYADTRLNHGADSGSTTGPDQEAFVAIGDLLRTVEAPPGVSAALYRAAARIPGVILVPEATDAVGRTGVAIARVHKGERTEWIFDKGSLRLLGERTVLLKDSAWGKAGTPVTSVAIVGRGVADRAGQTPKQ
;
A
#
# COMPACT_ATOMS: atom_id res chain seq x y z
N MET A 1 34.01 -5.18 20.26
CA MET A 1 33.27 -3.93 19.97
C MET A 1 31.90 -4.33 19.41
N PRO A 2 30.78 -4.07 20.09
CA PRO A 2 29.46 -4.46 19.62
C PRO A 2 28.95 -3.45 18.58
N VAL A 3 28.43 -3.96 17.48
CA VAL A 3 27.77 -3.21 16.41
C VAL A 3 26.39 -2.76 16.89
N PRO A 4 25.98 -1.49 16.77
CA PRO A 4 24.63 -1.05 17.19
C PRO A 4 23.58 -1.59 16.23
N ARG A 5 22.60 -2.30 16.78
CA ARG A 5 21.36 -2.68 16.10
C ARG A 5 20.53 -1.42 15.90
N SER A 6 20.32 -0.99 14.66
CA SER A 6 19.37 0.06 14.30
C SER A 6 17.96 -0.48 14.49
N VAL A 7 17.35 -0.13 15.61
CA VAL A 7 15.91 -0.32 15.85
C VAL A 7 15.21 0.84 15.15
N VAL A 8 14.45 0.55 14.10
CA VAL A 8 13.52 1.52 13.52
C VAL A 8 12.33 1.62 14.47
N LEU A 9 12.41 2.61 15.37
CA LEU A 9 11.37 2.88 16.37
C LEU A 9 10.37 3.89 15.79
N TRP A 10 9.16 3.43 15.52
CA TRP A 10 8.03 4.28 15.21
C TRP A 10 7.53 4.94 16.49
N LEU A 11 8.01 6.15 16.80
CA LEU A 11 7.55 6.95 17.94
C LEU A 11 6.45 7.92 17.51
N PHE A 12 5.21 7.64 17.93
CA PHE A 12 4.12 8.60 17.89
C PHE A 12 4.12 9.44 19.17
N LEU A 13 4.34 10.74 19.05
CA LEU A 13 4.24 11.70 20.15
C LEU A 13 2.77 12.09 20.38
N ALA A 14 2.24 11.70 21.53
CA ALA A 14 1.00 12.25 22.05
C ALA A 14 1.32 13.56 22.80
N ALA A 15 0.85 14.71 22.29
CA ALA A 15 0.91 15.98 22.98
C ALA A 15 -0.29 16.11 23.92
N GLY A 16 -0.04 16.07 25.22
CA GLY A 16 -1.02 16.37 26.25
C GLY A 16 -1.20 17.88 26.40
N ALA A 17 -2.42 18.37 26.29
CA ALA A 17 -2.80 19.73 26.64
C ALA A 17 -3.53 19.73 27.98
N ALA A 18 -2.98 20.45 28.97
CA ALA A 18 -3.64 20.71 30.23
C ALA A 18 -4.68 21.82 30.05
N THR A 19 -5.94 21.55 30.40
CA THR A 19 -7.03 22.51 30.39
C THR A 19 -7.43 22.89 31.81
N CYS A 20 -7.39 24.20 32.11
CA CYS A 20 -8.04 24.78 33.29
C CYS A 20 -9.55 24.84 33.07
N ALA A 21 -10.31 24.30 34.01
CA ALA A 21 -11.76 24.35 34.03
C ALA A 21 -12.26 25.65 34.63
N VAL A 22 -13.16 26.34 33.92
CA VAL A 22 -14.10 27.30 34.49
C VAL A 22 -15.51 26.76 34.22
N ALA A 23 -16.21 26.45 35.32
CA ALA A 23 -17.57 25.95 35.27
C ALA A 23 -18.56 27.14 35.17
N LEU A 24 -19.37 27.16 34.12
CA LEU A 24 -20.62 27.89 34.05
C LEU A 24 -21.73 26.91 33.67
N ALA A 25 -22.57 26.61 34.66
CA ALA A 25 -23.74 25.77 34.44
C ALA A 25 -24.86 26.56 33.75
N VAL A 26 -25.19 26.22 32.51
CA VAL A 26 -26.40 26.60 31.85
C VAL A 26 -27.10 25.30 31.40
N THR A 27 -28.21 24.99 32.08
CA THR A 27 -29.06 23.82 31.73
C THR A 27 -29.83 24.12 30.47
N PHE A 28 -29.41 23.58 29.34
CA PHE A 28 -30.26 23.38 28.17
C PHE A 28 -30.43 21.90 27.92
N GLY A 29 -31.68 21.50 27.61
CA GLY A 29 -32.11 20.14 27.38
C GLY A 29 -31.22 19.44 26.35
N VAL A 30 -30.57 18.40 26.78
CA VAL A 30 -29.71 17.56 25.93
C VAL A 30 -30.61 16.59 25.17
N SER A 31 -30.95 16.94 23.96
CA SER A 31 -31.25 15.92 22.95
C SER A 31 -29.92 15.30 22.59
N SER A 32 -29.66 14.09 23.09
CA SER A 32 -28.48 13.30 22.75
C SER A 32 -28.63 12.87 21.28
N PHE A 33 -28.22 13.72 20.36
CA PHE A 33 -27.87 13.25 19.05
C PHE A 33 -26.51 12.55 19.17
N ASP A 34 -26.54 11.22 19.08
CA ASP A 34 -25.34 10.39 18.90
C ASP A 34 -24.85 10.64 17.46
N GLU A 35 -24.23 11.82 17.25
CA GLU A 35 -23.58 12.17 16.01
C GLU A 35 -22.24 11.43 15.95
N ARG A 36 -22.30 10.13 15.65
CA ARG A 36 -21.17 9.47 15.04
C ARG A 36 -20.84 10.23 13.76
N PRO A 37 -19.58 10.70 13.57
CA PRO A 37 -19.24 11.37 12.34
C PRO A 37 -19.67 10.46 11.17
N PRO A 38 -20.33 10.99 10.13
CA PRO A 38 -20.81 10.20 9.03
C PRO A 38 -19.65 9.41 8.45
N VAL A 39 -19.81 8.10 8.34
CA VAL A 39 -18.79 7.22 7.72
C VAL A 39 -18.60 7.75 6.30
N ALA A 40 -17.40 8.23 6.00
CA ALA A 40 -17.07 8.80 4.70
C ALA A 40 -17.30 7.72 3.63
N ARG A 41 -18.27 7.94 2.75
CA ARG A 41 -18.51 7.01 1.62
C ARG A 41 -17.41 7.16 0.58
N PRO A 42 -17.13 6.10 -0.23
CA PRO A 42 -16.29 6.25 -1.39
C PRO A 42 -16.86 7.29 -2.36
N GLU A 43 -15.99 8.06 -3.00
CA GLU A 43 -16.41 9.04 -4.00
C GLU A 43 -16.94 8.31 -5.25
N PRO A 44 -18.12 8.70 -5.81
CA PRO A 44 -18.70 8.01 -6.97
C PRO A 44 -17.76 7.95 -8.18
N ALA A 45 -16.98 9.01 -8.43
CA ALA A 45 -16.01 9.03 -9.53
C ALA A 45 -14.85 8.04 -9.31
N ALA A 46 -14.42 7.84 -8.05
CA ALA A 46 -13.42 6.85 -7.70
C ALA A 46 -13.96 5.43 -7.91
N VAL A 47 -15.19 5.16 -7.49
CA VAL A 47 -15.86 3.87 -7.72
C VAL A 47 -15.95 3.56 -9.22
N GLN A 48 -16.40 4.51 -10.04
CA GLN A 48 -16.48 4.33 -11.49
C GLN A 48 -15.11 4.05 -12.14
N LEU A 49 -14.04 4.73 -11.69
CA LEU A 49 -12.70 4.44 -12.20
C LEU A 49 -12.24 3.04 -11.80
N LEU A 50 -12.42 2.66 -10.54
CA LEU A 50 -12.03 1.33 -10.05
C LEU A 50 -12.81 0.21 -10.74
N ASP A 51 -14.08 0.40 -11.04
CA ASP A 51 -14.87 -0.57 -11.81
C ASP A 51 -14.33 -0.72 -13.25
N ARG A 52 -13.96 0.37 -13.91
CA ARG A 52 -13.32 0.31 -15.24
C ARG A 52 -11.95 -0.36 -15.18
N VAL A 53 -11.12 -0.04 -14.20
CA VAL A 53 -9.82 -0.70 -13.98
C VAL A 53 -10.01 -2.20 -13.73
N ALA A 54 -11.03 -2.57 -12.95
CA ALA A 54 -11.36 -3.96 -12.68
C ALA A 54 -11.76 -4.74 -13.94
N LEU A 55 -12.54 -4.12 -14.84
CA LEU A 55 -12.89 -4.75 -16.13
C LEU A 55 -11.65 -5.00 -16.97
N VAL A 56 -10.77 -4.00 -17.10
CA VAL A 56 -9.51 -4.16 -17.84
C VAL A 56 -8.63 -5.25 -17.21
N ALA A 57 -8.53 -5.28 -15.88
CA ALA A 57 -7.77 -6.31 -15.18
C ALA A 57 -8.36 -7.72 -15.38
N GLN A 58 -9.68 -7.84 -15.43
CA GLN A 58 -10.37 -9.12 -15.65
C GLN A 58 -10.18 -9.67 -17.07
N GLU A 59 -10.09 -8.79 -18.07
CA GLU A 59 -9.88 -9.13 -19.48
C GLU A 59 -8.39 -9.31 -19.82
N ALA A 60 -7.48 -8.95 -18.94
CA ALA A 60 -6.05 -9.11 -19.15
C ALA A 60 -5.69 -10.62 -19.31
N PRO A 61 -4.77 -10.96 -20.21
CA PRO A 61 -4.33 -12.35 -20.32
C PRO A 61 -3.68 -12.79 -19.00
N ALA A 62 -4.10 -13.93 -18.48
CA ALA A 62 -3.45 -14.52 -17.31
C ALA A 62 -2.01 -14.91 -17.67
N PRO A 63 -1.04 -14.61 -16.80
CA PRO A 63 0.32 -15.07 -17.02
C PRO A 63 0.36 -16.60 -17.00
N THR A 64 0.99 -17.20 -17.99
CA THR A 64 1.23 -18.65 -17.99
C THR A 64 2.38 -18.96 -17.03
N VAL A 65 2.05 -19.49 -15.86
CA VAL A 65 3.03 -19.80 -14.80
C VAL A 65 3.05 -21.29 -14.47
N ARG A 66 4.20 -21.80 -14.10
CA ARG A 66 4.43 -23.15 -13.58
C ARG A 66 5.02 -23.07 -12.16
N ASP A 67 4.72 -24.06 -11.35
CA ASP A 67 5.41 -24.25 -10.07
C ASP A 67 6.93 -24.28 -10.31
N GLY A 68 7.68 -23.72 -9.38
CA GLY A 68 9.14 -23.56 -9.48
C GLY A 68 9.60 -22.35 -10.32
N GLN A 69 8.71 -21.64 -11.03
CA GLN A 69 9.01 -20.35 -11.65
C GLN A 69 8.86 -19.17 -10.66
N PHE A 70 9.20 -17.98 -11.13
CA PHE A 70 9.18 -16.75 -10.35
C PHE A 70 8.39 -15.67 -11.09
N LEU A 71 7.56 -14.95 -10.35
CA LEU A 71 7.02 -13.67 -10.80
C LEU A 71 8.07 -12.58 -10.58
N TYR A 72 8.38 -11.88 -11.65
CA TYR A 72 9.36 -10.80 -11.66
C TYR A 72 8.65 -9.45 -11.66
N THR A 73 9.10 -8.56 -10.78
CA THR A 73 8.69 -7.15 -10.78
C THR A 73 9.93 -6.28 -10.64
N LYS A 74 10.02 -5.26 -11.50
CA LYS A 74 11.04 -4.20 -11.41
C LYS A 74 10.36 -2.90 -11.05
N THR A 75 10.88 -2.25 -10.01
CA THR A 75 10.39 -0.96 -9.53
C THR A 75 11.54 0.06 -9.45
N THR A 76 11.20 1.33 -9.57
CA THR A 76 12.09 2.45 -9.27
C THR A 76 11.31 3.55 -8.59
N GLY A 77 11.98 4.35 -7.77
CA GLY A 77 11.31 5.40 -7.03
C GLY A 77 12.18 6.01 -5.95
N HIS A 78 11.55 6.43 -4.88
CA HIS A 78 12.24 6.93 -3.69
C HIS A 78 11.42 6.73 -2.44
N SER A 79 12.11 6.71 -1.31
CA SER A 79 11.54 6.83 0.03
C SER A 79 12.19 7.98 0.78
N THR A 80 11.47 8.54 1.76
CA THR A 80 12.00 9.53 2.69
C THR A 80 12.09 8.90 4.06
N SER A 81 13.21 9.11 4.76
CA SER A 81 13.42 8.71 6.14
C SER A 81 13.59 9.94 7.02
N LEU A 82 13.21 9.84 8.29
CA LEU A 82 13.53 10.84 9.32
C LEU A 82 14.65 10.31 10.19
N SER A 83 15.64 11.14 10.45
CA SER A 83 16.71 10.87 11.40
C SER A 83 16.83 12.01 12.41
N GLU A 84 17.19 11.68 13.66
CA GLU A 84 17.49 12.68 14.68
C GLU A 84 18.88 13.26 14.41
N THR A 85 18.97 14.60 14.44
CA THR A 85 20.24 15.32 14.32
C THR A 85 20.93 15.43 15.67
N ALA A 86 22.24 15.63 15.68
CA ALA A 86 23.02 15.82 16.91
C ALA A 86 22.53 16.99 17.80
N GLY A 87 21.75 17.92 17.23
CA GLY A 87 21.14 19.05 17.94
C GLY A 87 19.72 18.78 18.46
N GLY A 88 19.20 17.53 18.38
CA GLY A 88 17.85 17.14 18.82
C GLY A 88 16.74 17.52 17.85
N GLY A 89 17.05 17.93 16.63
CA GLY A 89 16.09 18.16 15.55
C GLY A 89 15.85 16.90 14.72
N MET A 90 14.82 16.93 13.86
CA MET A 90 14.56 15.87 12.87
C MET A 90 14.93 16.37 11.47
N GLU A 91 15.65 15.53 10.72
CA GLU A 91 16.01 15.79 9.32
C GLU A 91 15.42 14.72 8.40
N ALA A 92 14.76 15.18 7.34
CA ALA A 92 14.21 14.31 6.32
C ALA A 92 15.24 14.09 5.21
N ALA A 93 15.57 12.82 4.95
CA ALA A 93 16.49 12.44 3.88
C ALA A 93 15.76 11.58 2.85
N ARG A 94 15.77 12.03 1.58
CA ARG A 94 15.27 11.27 0.44
C ARG A 94 16.37 10.31 -0.04
N THR A 95 15.97 9.07 -0.27
CA THR A 95 16.82 8.02 -0.86
C THR A 95 16.14 7.51 -2.13
N ASP A 96 16.82 7.60 -3.26
CA ASP A 96 16.35 6.98 -4.50
C ASP A 96 16.55 5.47 -4.44
N GLU A 97 15.56 4.73 -4.90
CA GLU A 97 15.49 3.27 -4.80
C GLU A 97 15.16 2.65 -6.16
N SER A 98 15.81 1.55 -6.47
CA SER A 98 15.45 0.69 -7.59
C SER A 98 15.59 -0.75 -7.12
N ALA A 99 14.61 -1.56 -7.41
CA ALA A 99 14.60 -2.97 -7.00
C ALA A 99 14.06 -3.87 -8.10
N GLU A 100 14.66 -5.04 -8.20
CA GLU A 100 14.15 -6.18 -8.94
C GLU A 100 13.77 -7.27 -7.94
N ARG A 101 12.60 -7.83 -8.09
CA ARG A 101 12.08 -8.84 -7.18
C ARG A 101 11.59 -10.07 -7.93
N TRP A 102 11.96 -11.24 -7.44
CA TRP A 102 11.54 -12.55 -7.94
C TRP A 102 10.81 -13.27 -6.82
N VAL A 103 9.51 -13.41 -6.95
CA VAL A 103 8.66 -14.10 -5.97
C VAL A 103 8.36 -15.50 -6.49
N SER A 104 8.66 -16.54 -5.72
CA SER A 104 8.35 -17.93 -6.07
C SER A 104 6.85 -18.09 -6.34
N VAL A 105 6.49 -18.70 -7.46
CA VAL A 105 5.09 -18.92 -7.86
C VAL A 105 4.33 -19.74 -6.82
N ASP A 106 4.95 -20.79 -6.29
CA ASP A 106 4.34 -21.73 -5.33
C ASP A 106 4.89 -21.62 -3.90
N GLY A 107 5.85 -20.71 -3.65
CA GLY A 107 6.44 -20.49 -2.33
C GLY A 107 7.47 -21.54 -1.91
N THR A 108 7.79 -22.54 -2.75
CA THR A 108 8.78 -23.57 -2.42
C THR A 108 10.22 -23.05 -2.48
N ALA A 109 10.45 -21.93 -3.17
CA ALA A 109 11.69 -21.15 -3.12
C ALA A 109 11.46 -19.82 -2.42
N GLY A 110 12.54 -19.21 -1.93
CA GLY A 110 12.48 -17.89 -1.31
C GLY A 110 12.19 -16.77 -2.32
N THR A 111 11.95 -15.57 -1.81
CA THR A 111 11.87 -14.36 -2.63
C THR A 111 13.26 -13.74 -2.73
N LEU A 112 13.77 -13.54 -3.94
CA LEU A 112 14.98 -12.76 -4.18
C LEU A 112 14.62 -11.31 -4.43
N THR A 113 15.27 -10.38 -3.72
CA THR A 113 15.25 -8.95 -4.00
C THR A 113 16.66 -8.47 -4.31
N ARG A 114 16.83 -7.79 -5.43
CA ARG A 114 18.08 -7.13 -5.84
C ARG A 114 17.88 -5.63 -5.86
N ASN A 115 18.75 -4.90 -5.19
CA ASN A 115 18.74 -3.44 -5.18
C ASN A 115 20.18 -2.88 -5.09
N ALA A 116 20.34 -1.57 -4.94
CA ALA A 116 21.65 -0.92 -4.83
C ALA A 116 22.48 -1.39 -3.62
N LYS A 117 21.86 -1.95 -2.57
CA LYS A 117 22.52 -2.49 -1.39
C LYS A 117 22.98 -3.95 -1.57
N GLY A 118 22.62 -4.58 -2.69
CA GLY A 118 22.94 -5.96 -3.03
C GLY A 118 21.72 -6.87 -3.14
N ASN A 119 21.93 -8.16 -2.98
CA ASN A 119 20.89 -9.17 -3.02
C ASN A 119 20.46 -9.53 -1.59
N ALA A 120 19.15 -9.56 -1.35
CA ALA A 120 18.52 -10.12 -0.16
C ALA A 120 17.60 -11.27 -0.57
N THR A 121 17.62 -12.35 0.19
CA THR A 121 16.74 -13.50 -0.05
C THR A 121 15.91 -13.74 1.20
N ASP A 122 14.60 -13.59 1.08
CA ASP A 122 13.67 -14.07 2.10
C ASP A 122 13.54 -15.58 1.97
N PRO A 123 13.48 -16.33 3.08
CA PRO A 123 13.40 -17.79 3.03
C PRO A 123 12.12 -18.27 2.34
N ALA A 124 12.18 -19.49 1.83
CA ALA A 124 10.97 -20.16 1.33
C ALA A 124 9.93 -20.26 2.45
N ARG A 125 8.69 -19.88 2.13
CA ARG A 125 7.57 -19.96 3.09
C ARG A 125 6.86 -21.30 3.03
N GLY A 126 7.04 -22.04 1.93
CA GLY A 126 6.22 -23.22 1.62
C GLY A 126 4.81 -22.84 1.14
N LYS A 127 4.10 -23.82 0.63
CA LYS A 127 2.76 -23.60 0.05
C LYS A 127 1.75 -23.11 1.10
N ASP A 128 1.88 -23.55 2.34
CA ASP A 128 0.90 -23.34 3.40
C ASP A 128 1.14 -22.08 4.25
N ASN A 129 2.26 -21.40 4.06
CA ASN A 129 2.65 -20.21 4.85
C ASN A 129 2.62 -18.90 4.04
N ALA A 130 2.08 -18.91 2.85
CA ALA A 130 1.80 -17.69 2.10
C ALA A 130 0.64 -16.91 2.76
N SER A 131 0.71 -15.58 2.72
CA SER A 131 -0.26 -14.68 3.34
C SER A 131 -0.40 -13.40 2.54
N LEU A 132 -1.32 -12.51 2.91
CA LEU A 132 -1.45 -11.20 2.27
C LEU A 132 -0.16 -10.37 2.37
N ASN A 133 0.63 -10.52 3.43
CA ASN A 133 1.92 -9.84 3.64
C ASN A 133 3.12 -10.54 2.97
N GLY A 134 2.91 -11.71 2.39
CA GLY A 134 3.94 -12.46 1.68
C GLY A 134 3.29 -13.37 0.65
N PRO A 135 2.60 -12.78 -0.34
CA PRO A 135 1.82 -13.55 -1.29
C PRO A 135 2.71 -14.33 -2.25
N THR A 136 2.24 -15.53 -2.59
CA THR A 136 2.69 -16.28 -3.77
C THR A 136 1.59 -16.22 -4.83
N TYR A 137 1.89 -16.56 -6.08
CA TYR A 137 0.85 -16.62 -7.11
C TYR A 137 -0.24 -17.64 -6.75
N ARG A 138 0.16 -18.84 -6.27
CA ARG A 138 -0.78 -19.89 -5.86
C ARG A 138 -1.67 -19.48 -4.69
N PHE A 139 -1.12 -18.71 -3.75
CA PHE A 139 -1.93 -18.12 -2.68
C PHE A 139 -2.95 -17.13 -3.24
N LEU A 140 -2.53 -16.25 -4.16
CA LEU A 140 -3.46 -15.30 -4.78
C LEU A 140 -4.55 -15.99 -5.57
N GLU A 141 -4.26 -17.11 -6.28
CA GLU A 141 -5.27 -17.91 -6.96
C GLU A 141 -6.33 -18.49 -6.00
N SER A 142 -5.99 -18.67 -4.73
CA SER A 142 -6.92 -19.19 -3.72
C SER A 142 -7.81 -18.13 -3.08
N LEU A 143 -7.54 -16.84 -3.31
CA LEU A 143 -8.33 -15.76 -2.73
C LEU A 143 -9.73 -15.69 -3.34
N PRO A 144 -10.72 -15.22 -2.57
CA PRO A 144 -12.07 -14.98 -3.10
C PRO A 144 -12.05 -13.99 -4.26
N THR A 145 -12.83 -14.27 -5.30
CA THR A 145 -13.07 -13.35 -6.42
C THR A 145 -14.36 -12.53 -6.25
N ASP A 146 -15.14 -12.81 -5.21
CA ASP A 146 -16.21 -11.93 -4.75
C ASP A 146 -15.60 -10.76 -3.97
N PRO A 147 -15.85 -9.51 -4.38
CA PRO A 147 -15.19 -8.35 -3.79
C PRO A 147 -15.54 -8.09 -2.33
N ASP A 148 -16.76 -8.43 -1.88
CA ASP A 148 -17.18 -8.22 -0.50
C ASP A 148 -16.49 -9.22 0.41
N HIS A 149 -16.49 -10.50 0.03
CA HIS A 149 -15.79 -11.55 0.75
C HIS A 149 -14.26 -11.34 0.77
N LEU A 150 -13.68 -10.86 -0.34
CA LEU A 150 -12.25 -10.52 -0.38
C LEU A 150 -11.92 -9.35 0.56
N LEU A 151 -12.75 -8.31 0.58
CA LEU A 151 -12.56 -7.18 1.50
C LEU A 151 -12.69 -7.61 2.97
N GLU A 152 -13.66 -8.46 3.30
CA GLU A 152 -13.79 -9.04 4.65
C GLU A 152 -12.55 -9.83 5.04
N THR A 153 -11.98 -10.63 4.12
CA THR A 153 -10.73 -11.37 4.33
C THR A 153 -9.57 -10.43 4.62
N ILE A 154 -9.44 -9.34 3.86
CA ILE A 154 -8.40 -8.33 4.05
C ILE A 154 -8.58 -7.61 5.39
N TYR A 155 -9.80 -7.18 5.75
CA TYR A 155 -10.05 -6.59 7.07
C TYR A 155 -9.79 -7.56 8.23
N ALA A 156 -10.05 -8.86 8.04
CA ALA A 156 -9.74 -9.85 9.06
C ALA A 156 -8.23 -9.98 9.27
N ASP A 157 -7.45 -10.03 8.19
CA ASP A 157 -5.99 -10.08 8.24
C ASP A 157 -5.39 -8.82 8.87
N THR A 158 -5.86 -7.62 8.49
CA THR A 158 -5.41 -6.36 9.08
C THR A 158 -5.71 -6.30 10.58
N ARG A 159 -6.86 -6.79 11.03
CA ARG A 159 -7.16 -6.87 12.48
C ARG A 159 -6.22 -7.80 13.24
N LEU A 160 -5.82 -8.92 12.64
CA LEU A 160 -4.89 -9.86 13.27
C LEU A 160 -3.47 -9.29 13.37
N ASN A 161 -3.02 -8.59 12.31
CA ASN A 161 -1.66 -8.07 12.23
C ASN A 161 -1.50 -6.67 12.84
N HIS A 162 -2.60 -5.88 12.91
CA HIS A 162 -2.62 -4.48 13.34
C HIS A 162 -3.80 -4.19 14.29
N GLY A 163 -4.16 -5.13 15.15
CA GLY A 163 -5.24 -4.96 16.13
C GLY A 163 -4.97 -3.85 17.16
N ALA A 164 -5.92 -3.60 18.05
CA ALA A 164 -5.86 -2.52 19.04
C ALA A 164 -4.59 -2.56 19.90
N ASP A 165 -4.02 -3.76 20.14
CA ASP A 165 -2.81 -3.96 20.94
C ASP A 165 -1.50 -3.82 20.14
N SER A 166 -1.56 -3.65 18.81
CA SER A 166 -0.38 -3.54 17.96
C SER A 166 0.30 -2.17 18.02
N GLY A 167 -0.34 -1.17 18.64
CA GLY A 167 0.11 0.21 18.60
C GLY A 167 -0.10 0.91 17.24
N SER A 168 -0.70 0.23 16.27
CA SER A 168 -1.05 0.85 14.98
C SER A 168 -2.11 1.92 15.20
N THR A 169 -1.84 3.11 14.70
CA THR A 169 -2.77 4.24 14.71
C THR A 169 -3.42 4.49 13.35
N THR A 170 -3.17 3.58 12.38
CA THR A 170 -3.56 3.77 10.98
C THR A 170 -5.06 3.51 10.78
N GLY A 171 -5.61 2.53 11.47
CA GLY A 171 -7.02 2.15 11.37
C GLY A 171 -7.33 1.26 10.16
N PRO A 172 -8.41 0.47 10.25
CA PRO A 172 -8.67 -0.68 9.37
C PRO A 172 -8.80 -0.28 7.89
N ASP A 173 -9.49 0.83 7.59
CA ASP A 173 -9.74 1.24 6.20
C ASP A 173 -8.45 1.66 5.48
N GLN A 174 -7.55 2.37 6.18
CA GLN A 174 -6.27 2.76 5.59
C GLN A 174 -5.36 1.55 5.41
N GLU A 175 -5.34 0.65 6.38
CA GLU A 175 -4.56 -0.59 6.32
C GLU A 175 -5.06 -1.49 5.19
N ALA A 176 -6.37 -1.66 5.04
CA ALA A 176 -6.94 -2.43 3.92
C ALA A 176 -6.61 -1.79 2.56
N PHE A 177 -6.67 -0.44 2.45
CA PHE A 177 -6.29 0.26 1.23
C PHE A 177 -4.80 0.03 0.90
N VAL A 178 -3.91 0.18 1.87
CA VAL A 178 -2.47 -0.07 1.69
C VAL A 178 -2.20 -1.52 1.33
N ALA A 179 -2.81 -2.50 2.03
CA ALA A 179 -2.63 -3.92 1.77
C ALA A 179 -3.04 -4.30 0.33
N ILE A 180 -4.17 -3.77 -0.17
CA ILE A 180 -4.58 -3.97 -1.57
C ILE A 180 -3.55 -3.36 -2.53
N GLY A 181 -3.07 -2.15 -2.27
CA GLY A 181 -2.03 -1.50 -3.08
C GLY A 181 -0.75 -2.32 -3.15
N ASP A 182 -0.30 -2.83 -2.01
CA ASP A 182 0.90 -3.68 -1.92
C ASP A 182 0.73 -4.98 -2.71
N LEU A 183 -0.43 -5.65 -2.64
CA LEU A 183 -0.72 -6.84 -3.44
C LEU A 183 -0.65 -6.53 -4.93
N LEU A 184 -1.31 -5.47 -5.39
CA LEU A 184 -1.37 -5.07 -6.79
C LEU A 184 0.01 -4.64 -7.35
N ARG A 185 0.85 -4.06 -6.50
CA ARG A 185 2.18 -3.57 -6.86
C ARG A 185 3.24 -4.68 -6.86
N THR A 186 3.18 -5.58 -5.89
CA THR A 186 4.27 -6.53 -5.60
C THR A 186 4.23 -7.75 -6.49
N VAL A 187 3.05 -8.30 -6.75
CA VAL A 187 2.87 -9.54 -7.51
C VAL A 187 1.78 -9.34 -8.55
N GLU A 188 1.98 -9.85 -9.75
CA GLU A 188 0.93 -9.89 -10.76
C GLU A 188 -0.09 -10.97 -10.36
N ALA A 189 -1.22 -10.54 -9.81
CA ALA A 189 -2.27 -11.44 -9.38
C ALA A 189 -3.06 -12.00 -10.59
N PRO A 190 -3.70 -13.17 -10.45
CA PRO A 190 -4.63 -13.67 -11.46
C PRO A 190 -5.69 -12.62 -11.83
N PRO A 191 -6.12 -12.55 -13.12
CA PRO A 191 -7.05 -11.52 -13.59
C PRO A 191 -8.30 -11.35 -12.75
N GLY A 192 -8.95 -12.46 -12.37
CA GLY A 192 -10.15 -12.43 -11.53
C GLY A 192 -9.90 -11.87 -10.13
N VAL A 193 -8.76 -12.20 -9.52
CA VAL A 193 -8.36 -11.68 -8.21
C VAL A 193 -7.96 -10.21 -8.31
N SER A 194 -7.21 -9.81 -9.35
CA SER A 194 -6.90 -8.40 -9.61
C SER A 194 -8.16 -7.54 -9.72
N ALA A 195 -9.14 -8.01 -10.50
CA ALA A 195 -10.44 -7.34 -10.63
C ALA A 195 -11.20 -7.26 -9.31
N ALA A 196 -11.19 -8.33 -8.51
CA ALA A 196 -11.82 -8.36 -7.20
C ALA A 196 -11.13 -7.39 -6.22
N LEU A 197 -9.81 -7.27 -6.22
CA LEU A 197 -9.05 -6.30 -5.40
C LEU A 197 -9.45 -4.85 -5.73
N TYR A 198 -9.57 -4.48 -7.00
CA TYR A 198 -10.02 -3.14 -7.39
C TYR A 198 -11.46 -2.87 -6.96
N ARG A 199 -12.38 -3.83 -7.15
CA ARG A 199 -13.78 -3.70 -6.70
C ARG A 199 -13.90 -3.68 -5.18
N ALA A 200 -13.06 -4.42 -4.45
CA ALA A 200 -12.96 -4.38 -3.00
C ALA A 200 -12.53 -2.98 -2.52
N ALA A 201 -11.50 -2.39 -3.15
CA ALA A 201 -11.05 -1.03 -2.85
C ALA A 201 -12.14 0.02 -3.08
N ALA A 202 -13.01 -0.16 -4.08
CA ALA A 202 -14.15 0.71 -4.34
C ALA A 202 -15.19 0.74 -3.20
N ARG A 203 -15.11 -0.18 -2.25
CA ARG A 203 -16.01 -0.26 -1.08
C ARG A 203 -15.39 0.35 0.18
N ILE A 204 -14.09 0.66 0.17
CA ILE A 204 -13.40 1.23 1.34
C ILE A 204 -13.84 2.67 1.56
N PRO A 205 -14.31 3.03 2.78
CA PRO A 205 -14.70 4.39 3.10
C PRO A 205 -13.59 5.42 2.86
N GLY A 206 -13.95 6.58 2.28
CA GLY A 206 -13.00 7.68 2.06
C GLY A 206 -12.04 7.51 0.89
N VAL A 207 -12.30 6.56 0.00
CA VAL A 207 -11.57 6.43 -1.28
C VAL A 207 -12.06 7.53 -2.23
N ILE A 208 -11.11 8.26 -2.85
CA ILE A 208 -11.33 9.44 -3.70
C ILE A 208 -10.59 9.32 -5.03
N LEU A 209 -11.04 10.12 -6.01
CA LEU A 209 -10.37 10.31 -7.30
C LEU A 209 -9.38 11.48 -7.22
N VAL A 210 -8.19 11.29 -7.77
CA VAL A 210 -7.22 12.36 -8.07
C VAL A 210 -7.07 12.45 -9.59
N PRO A 211 -7.57 13.53 -10.23
CA PRO A 211 -7.66 13.61 -11.68
C PRO A 211 -6.32 13.56 -12.41
N GLU A 212 -5.26 13.97 -11.70
CA GLU A 212 -3.90 13.96 -12.25
C GLU A 212 -2.87 13.62 -11.17
N ALA A 213 -2.02 12.63 -11.45
CA ALA A 213 -0.93 12.22 -10.61
C ALA A 213 0.25 11.77 -11.46
N THR A 214 1.47 12.01 -10.99
CA THR A 214 2.70 11.64 -11.70
C THR A 214 3.47 10.60 -10.88
N ASP A 215 3.90 9.53 -11.50
CA ASP A 215 4.68 8.48 -10.86
C ASP A 215 6.18 8.84 -10.74
N ALA A 216 6.96 7.92 -10.14
CA ALA A 216 8.38 8.14 -9.86
C ALA A 216 9.27 8.30 -11.12
N VAL A 217 8.79 7.92 -12.31
CA VAL A 217 9.52 8.08 -13.57
C VAL A 217 8.93 9.16 -14.48
N GLY A 218 8.00 9.98 -13.96
CA GLY A 218 7.45 11.11 -14.68
C GLY A 218 6.25 10.79 -15.58
N ARG A 219 5.67 9.58 -15.52
CA ARG A 219 4.45 9.24 -16.28
C ARG A 219 3.24 9.83 -15.57
N THR A 220 2.47 10.64 -16.29
CA THR A 220 1.25 11.26 -15.77
C THR A 220 0.04 10.37 -16.01
N GLY A 221 -0.76 10.17 -14.97
CA GLY A 221 -1.95 9.33 -14.98
C GLY A 221 -3.10 9.93 -14.19
N VAL A 222 -4.10 9.12 -13.94
CA VAL A 222 -5.19 9.36 -13.00
C VAL A 222 -4.97 8.49 -11.76
N ALA A 223 -5.35 8.96 -10.57
CA ALA A 223 -5.13 8.14 -9.39
C ALA A 223 -6.40 7.92 -8.56
N ILE A 224 -6.42 6.78 -7.88
CA ILE A 224 -7.31 6.48 -6.76
C ILE A 224 -6.51 6.70 -5.50
N ALA A 225 -7.10 7.37 -4.53
CA ALA A 225 -6.38 7.74 -3.31
C ALA A 225 -7.24 7.60 -2.05
N ARG A 226 -6.55 7.55 -0.91
CA ARG A 226 -7.15 7.70 0.40
C ARG A 226 -6.32 8.63 1.25
N VAL A 227 -7.02 9.50 2.01
CA VAL A 227 -6.38 10.45 2.91
C VAL A 227 -6.42 9.91 4.34
N HIS A 228 -5.27 9.91 5.00
CA HIS A 228 -5.14 9.55 6.39
C HIS A 228 -4.09 10.42 7.09
N LYS A 229 -4.43 11.03 8.23
CA LYS A 229 -3.53 11.83 9.09
C LYS A 229 -2.69 12.91 8.37
N GLY A 230 -3.25 13.49 7.30
CA GLY A 230 -2.57 14.55 6.54
C GLY A 230 -1.62 14.05 5.47
N GLU A 231 -1.69 12.77 5.16
CA GLU A 231 -1.04 12.13 4.03
C GLU A 231 -2.08 11.57 3.08
N ARG A 232 -1.76 11.53 1.78
CA ARG A 232 -2.59 10.94 0.74
C ARG A 232 -1.81 9.85 0.03
N THR A 233 -2.23 8.59 0.21
CA THR A 233 -1.71 7.45 -0.53
C THR A 233 -2.47 7.34 -1.84
N GLU A 234 -1.76 7.26 -2.97
CA GLU A 234 -2.30 7.30 -4.33
C GLU A 234 -1.81 6.09 -5.14
N TRP A 235 -2.74 5.37 -5.79
CA TRP A 235 -2.43 4.39 -6.84
C TRP A 235 -2.63 5.06 -8.19
N ILE A 236 -1.58 5.13 -8.99
CA ILE A 236 -1.56 5.88 -10.24
C ILE A 236 -1.77 4.92 -11.40
N PHE A 237 -2.73 5.24 -12.26
CA PHE A 237 -3.10 4.45 -13.43
C PHE A 237 -2.83 5.25 -14.71
N ASP A 238 -2.39 4.57 -15.74
CA ASP A 238 -2.31 5.14 -17.10
C ASP A 238 -3.72 5.52 -17.60
N LYS A 239 -3.88 6.73 -18.13
CA LYS A 239 -5.19 7.25 -18.56
C LYS A 239 -5.79 6.48 -19.74
N GLY A 240 -4.96 5.90 -20.61
CA GLY A 240 -5.40 5.18 -21.80
C GLY A 240 -5.64 3.70 -21.53
N SER A 241 -4.67 3.01 -20.96
CA SER A 241 -4.71 1.56 -20.74
C SER A 241 -5.31 1.16 -19.41
N LEU A 242 -5.48 2.08 -18.47
CA LEU A 242 -5.90 1.87 -17.08
C LEU A 242 -5.01 0.88 -16.30
N ARG A 243 -3.79 0.63 -16.76
CA ARG A 243 -2.81 -0.20 -16.05
C ARG A 243 -2.21 0.56 -14.89
N LEU A 244 -1.98 -0.14 -13.78
CA LEU A 244 -1.29 0.43 -12.61
C LEU A 244 0.16 0.80 -12.99
N LEU A 245 0.50 2.08 -12.87
CA LEU A 245 1.84 2.61 -13.09
C LEU A 245 2.70 2.57 -11.82
N GLY A 246 2.09 2.80 -10.68
CA GLY A 246 2.79 2.86 -9.41
C GLY A 246 1.95 3.44 -8.30
N GLU A 247 2.64 3.78 -7.22
CA GLU A 247 2.06 4.30 -5.98
C GLU A 247 2.91 5.44 -5.44
N ARG A 248 2.28 6.41 -4.77
CA ARG A 248 2.99 7.42 -3.98
C ARG A 248 2.19 7.85 -2.75
N THR A 249 2.91 8.38 -1.75
CA THR A 249 2.31 9.06 -0.60
C THR A 249 2.73 10.52 -0.61
N VAL A 250 1.74 11.42 -0.58
CA VAL A 250 1.93 12.87 -0.68
C VAL A 250 1.48 13.54 0.61
N LEU A 251 2.30 14.44 1.14
CA LEU A 251 1.94 15.28 2.29
C LEU A 251 0.86 16.30 1.90
N LEU A 252 -0.20 16.40 2.68
CA LEU A 252 -1.26 17.41 2.51
C LEU A 252 -1.05 18.64 3.41
N LYS A 253 -0.11 18.56 4.34
CA LYS A 253 0.29 19.64 5.25
C LYS A 253 1.78 19.58 5.53
N ASP A 254 2.35 20.69 5.94
CA ASP A 254 3.75 20.77 6.40
C ASP A 254 3.96 19.85 7.61
N SER A 255 5.09 19.14 7.62
CA SER A 255 5.50 18.25 8.72
C SER A 255 7.02 18.12 8.75
N ALA A 256 7.54 17.34 9.70
CA ALA A 256 8.96 16.99 9.73
C ALA A 256 9.42 16.22 8.47
N TRP A 257 8.51 15.57 7.75
CA TRP A 257 8.78 14.85 6.51
C TRP A 257 8.94 15.76 5.29
N GLY A 258 8.50 17.02 5.36
CA GLY A 258 8.58 17.98 4.27
C GLY A 258 7.41 18.96 4.22
N LYS A 259 7.32 19.66 3.08
CA LYS A 259 6.24 20.60 2.79
C LYS A 259 5.01 19.92 2.22
N ALA A 260 3.85 20.55 2.39
CA ALA A 260 2.63 20.12 1.69
C ALA A 260 2.88 19.99 0.17
N GLY A 261 2.37 18.94 -0.43
CA GLY A 261 2.62 18.58 -1.83
C GLY A 261 3.87 17.72 -2.07
N THR A 262 4.74 17.52 -1.06
CA THR A 262 5.94 16.67 -1.21
C THR A 262 5.53 15.20 -1.23
N PRO A 263 5.92 14.41 -2.26
CA PRO A 263 5.81 12.96 -2.21
C PRO A 263 6.94 12.40 -1.32
N VAL A 264 6.56 11.85 -0.18
CA VAL A 264 7.50 11.23 0.79
C VAL A 264 7.90 9.80 0.39
N THR A 265 7.02 9.13 -0.33
CA THR A 265 7.33 7.88 -1.04
C THR A 265 6.75 7.93 -2.44
N SER A 266 7.45 7.36 -3.39
CA SER A 266 6.94 7.15 -4.74
C SER A 266 7.61 5.92 -5.35
N VAL A 267 6.82 5.01 -5.91
CA VAL A 267 7.29 3.77 -6.54
C VAL A 267 6.61 3.63 -7.88
N ALA A 268 7.38 3.52 -8.94
CA ALA A 268 6.92 3.20 -10.29
C ALA A 268 7.21 1.75 -10.64
N ILE A 269 6.25 1.06 -11.23
CA ILE A 269 6.42 -0.26 -11.82
C ILE A 269 6.97 -0.06 -13.23
N VAL A 270 8.19 -0.55 -13.47
CA VAL A 270 8.88 -0.38 -14.74
C VAL A 270 9.12 -1.70 -15.49
N GLY A 271 8.77 -2.83 -14.89
CA GLY A 271 8.83 -4.14 -15.54
C GLY A 271 8.09 -5.21 -14.75
N ARG A 272 7.46 -6.15 -15.47
CA ARG A 272 6.83 -7.36 -14.92
C ARG A 272 7.03 -8.52 -15.87
N GLY A 273 6.94 -9.74 -15.37
CA GLY A 273 6.98 -10.94 -16.19
C GLY A 273 7.19 -12.22 -15.38
N VAL A 274 7.39 -13.32 -16.08
CA VAL A 274 7.67 -14.64 -15.50
C VAL A 274 9.10 -15.04 -15.82
N ALA A 275 9.85 -15.50 -14.82
CA ALA A 275 11.22 -15.96 -14.95
C ALA A 275 11.33 -17.45 -14.54
N ASP A 276 12.18 -18.21 -15.23
CA ASP A 276 12.41 -19.62 -14.88
C ASP A 276 13.30 -19.76 -13.63
N ARG A 277 14.08 -18.73 -13.29
CA ARG A 277 14.98 -18.73 -12.14
C ARG A 277 15.01 -17.36 -11.46
N ALA A 278 15.18 -17.35 -10.14
CA ALA A 278 15.47 -16.13 -9.42
C ALA A 278 16.75 -15.46 -9.97
N GLY A 279 16.73 -14.14 -10.10
CA GLY A 279 17.84 -13.37 -10.67
C GLY A 279 17.86 -13.27 -12.20
N GLN A 280 16.99 -13.98 -12.90
CA GLN A 280 16.85 -13.92 -14.35
C GLN A 280 15.79 -12.87 -14.75
N THR A 281 16.16 -11.94 -15.62
CA THR A 281 15.19 -11.01 -16.23
C THR A 281 14.34 -11.77 -17.24
N PRO A 282 13.00 -11.63 -17.21
CA PRO A 282 12.12 -12.23 -18.21
C PRO A 282 12.49 -11.80 -19.63
N LYS A 283 12.34 -12.71 -20.59
CA LYS A 283 12.42 -12.34 -22.01
C LYS A 283 11.19 -11.50 -22.37
N GLN A 284 11.41 -10.40 -23.07
CA GLN A 284 10.34 -9.59 -23.63
C GLN A 284 9.66 -10.34 -24.77
#